data_5e252117658d4b03b9ced32e76688718
#
_entry.id   5e252117658d4b03b9ced32e76688718
#
_cell.length_a   1.000
_cell.length_b   1.000
_cell.length_c   1.000
_cell.angle_alpha   90.00
_cell.angle_beta   90.00
_cell.angle_gamma   90.00
#
_symmetry.space_group_name_H-M   'P 1'
#
loop_
_entity.id
_entity.type
_entity.pdbx_description
1 polymer ?
#
loop_
_entity_poly.entity_id
_entity_poly.type
_entity_poly.pdbx_seq_one_letter_code
_entity_poly.pdbx_strand_id
1 'polypeptide(L)'
;MVFERDGSIAGKFRKMHIPDDPAYYEKFYFTPGDQGFEPIKTSVGTLGVLVCWDQWYPEAARLMALRGAEILIYPTAIGWESSDSEDEKQRQLDAWTTVQRGHAIANGLPVVTVNRVGHESDPSGLTNGITFWGSSFVVGPQGEFLYKAPADREVCKVVAVDMKRSEHVRRWWPFLRDRRIDFYSGLTSRFLD
;
A
#
# COMPACT_ATOMS: atom_id res chain seq x y z
N MET A 1 -9.65 -9.34 -5.33
CA MET A 1 -10.20 -10.52 -4.62
C MET A 1 -9.05 -11.30 -4.01
N VAL A 2 -9.29 -11.94 -2.88
CA VAL A 2 -8.37 -12.86 -2.21
C VAL A 2 -8.96 -14.25 -2.31
N PHE A 3 -8.14 -15.20 -2.72
CA PHE A 3 -8.54 -16.60 -2.87
C PHE A 3 -7.78 -17.45 -1.86
N GLU A 4 -8.46 -18.46 -1.34
CA GLU A 4 -7.85 -19.52 -0.57
C GLU A 4 -7.03 -20.47 -1.47
N ARG A 5 -6.22 -21.31 -0.84
CA ARG A 5 -5.38 -22.30 -1.56
C ARG A 5 -6.17 -23.32 -2.38
N ASP A 6 -7.45 -23.53 -2.08
CA ASP A 6 -8.37 -24.41 -2.80
C ASP A 6 -9.12 -23.71 -3.94
N GLY A 7 -8.86 -22.39 -4.13
CA GLY A 7 -9.51 -21.56 -5.14
C GLY A 7 -10.83 -20.92 -4.71
N SER A 8 -11.31 -21.21 -3.52
CA SER A 8 -12.48 -20.51 -2.98
C SER A 8 -12.16 -19.04 -2.66
N ILE A 9 -13.18 -18.17 -2.69
CA ILE A 9 -13.03 -16.74 -2.39
C ILE A 9 -12.99 -16.55 -0.88
N ALA A 10 -11.83 -16.14 -0.34
CA ALA A 10 -11.69 -15.72 1.06
C ALA A 10 -12.34 -14.36 1.32
N GLY A 11 -12.27 -13.46 0.35
CA GLY A 11 -12.85 -12.13 0.46
C GLY A 11 -12.52 -11.23 -0.71
N LYS A 12 -13.06 -10.03 -0.66
CA LYS A 12 -12.77 -8.98 -1.66
C LYS A 12 -12.58 -7.64 -0.96
N PHE A 13 -11.76 -6.80 -1.55
CA PHE A 13 -11.60 -5.39 -1.21
C PHE A 13 -11.93 -4.55 -2.44
N ARG A 14 -12.60 -3.43 -2.24
CA ARG A 14 -12.84 -2.41 -3.26
C ARG A 14 -12.03 -1.18 -2.90
N LYS A 15 -11.18 -0.71 -3.83
CA LYS A 15 -10.33 0.46 -3.66
C LYS A 15 -11.13 1.64 -3.12
N MET A 16 -10.71 2.17 -1.98
CA MET A 16 -11.45 3.22 -1.26
C MET A 16 -11.08 4.62 -1.78
N HIS A 17 -9.81 4.85 -2.10
CA HIS A 17 -9.34 6.13 -2.60
C HIS A 17 -9.10 6.03 -4.10
N ILE A 18 -9.84 6.83 -4.86
CA ILE A 18 -9.75 6.85 -6.32
C ILE A 18 -8.98 8.10 -6.74
N PRO A 19 -7.84 7.97 -7.45
CA PRO A 19 -7.06 9.11 -7.93
C PRO A 19 -7.79 9.86 -9.05
N ASP A 20 -7.40 11.12 -9.22
CA ASP A 20 -7.84 11.98 -10.30
C ASP A 20 -6.71 12.92 -10.70
N ASP A 21 -5.54 12.35 -10.93
CA ASP A 21 -4.32 13.05 -11.27
C ASP A 21 -4.01 12.89 -12.76
N PRO A 22 -3.13 13.71 -13.34
CA PRO A 22 -2.64 13.52 -14.70
C PRO A 22 -2.20 12.06 -14.95
N ALA A 23 -2.65 11.48 -16.05
CA ALA A 23 -2.48 10.06 -16.42
C ALA A 23 -3.20 9.03 -15.53
N TYR A 24 -3.88 9.44 -14.45
CA TYR A 24 -4.63 8.57 -13.54
C TYR A 24 -6.05 9.06 -13.30
N TYR A 25 -6.81 9.37 -14.36
CA TYR A 25 -8.18 9.87 -14.29
C TYR A 25 -9.19 8.75 -13.96
N GLU A 26 -8.91 8.03 -12.86
CA GLU A 26 -9.71 6.86 -12.48
C GLU A 26 -11.14 7.23 -12.03
N LYS A 27 -11.39 8.44 -11.53
CA LYS A 27 -12.71 8.89 -11.10
C LYS A 27 -13.73 8.94 -12.26
N PHE A 28 -13.28 9.01 -13.50
CA PHE A 28 -14.16 8.92 -14.64
C PHE A 28 -14.80 7.52 -14.77
N TYR A 29 -14.07 6.48 -14.37
CA TYR A 29 -14.47 5.08 -14.55
C TYR A 29 -14.96 4.42 -13.27
N PHE A 30 -14.51 4.87 -12.10
CA PHE A 30 -14.68 4.16 -10.84
C PHE A 30 -15.22 5.08 -9.74
N THR A 31 -16.02 4.49 -8.85
CA THR A 31 -16.46 5.11 -7.60
C THR A 31 -15.64 4.55 -6.44
N PRO A 32 -15.47 5.31 -5.33
CA PRO A 32 -14.88 4.80 -4.10
C PRO A 32 -15.53 3.50 -3.63
N GLY A 33 -14.74 2.64 -3.01
CA GLY A 33 -15.22 1.41 -2.40
C GLY A 33 -16.23 1.68 -1.27
N ASP A 34 -17.11 0.73 -1.04
CA ASP A 34 -18.24 0.81 -0.09
C ASP A 34 -18.17 -0.22 1.04
N GLN A 35 -17.07 -0.99 1.13
CA GLN A 35 -16.91 -2.07 2.10
C GLN A 35 -16.11 -1.68 3.35
N GLY A 36 -15.60 -0.44 3.38
CA GLY A 36 -14.71 0.01 4.45
C GLY A 36 -13.34 -0.67 4.40
N PHE A 37 -12.60 -0.56 5.50
CA PHE A 37 -11.25 -1.09 5.65
C PHE A 37 -11.26 -2.37 6.49
N GLU A 38 -11.86 -3.44 5.95
CA GLU A 38 -11.97 -4.73 6.62
C GLU A 38 -10.88 -5.69 6.13
N PRO A 39 -10.00 -6.19 7.02
CA PRO A 39 -9.02 -7.19 6.65
C PRO A 39 -9.68 -8.54 6.35
N ILE A 40 -9.05 -9.29 5.47
CA ILE A 40 -9.56 -10.57 4.98
C ILE A 40 -8.87 -11.71 5.73
N LYS A 41 -9.65 -12.52 6.43
CA LYS A 41 -9.16 -13.73 7.09
C LYS A 41 -8.93 -14.83 6.06
N THR A 42 -7.79 -15.47 6.13
CA THR A 42 -7.41 -16.61 5.28
C THR A 42 -6.80 -17.72 6.11
N SER A 43 -6.61 -18.88 5.50
CA SER A 43 -5.94 -20.03 6.14
C SER A 43 -4.47 -19.77 6.53
N VAL A 44 -3.86 -18.70 6.00
CA VAL A 44 -2.44 -18.33 6.26
C VAL A 44 -2.26 -17.05 7.07
N GLY A 45 -3.34 -16.42 7.49
CA GLY A 45 -3.32 -15.18 8.29
C GLY A 45 -4.38 -14.18 7.87
N THR A 46 -4.41 -13.05 8.54
CA THR A 46 -5.35 -11.96 8.32
C THR A 46 -4.69 -10.87 7.46
N LEU A 47 -5.17 -10.70 6.24
CA LEU A 47 -4.58 -9.83 5.23
C LEU A 47 -5.28 -8.47 5.18
N GLY A 48 -4.54 -7.40 5.37
CA GLY A 48 -4.99 -6.02 5.09
C GLY A 48 -4.68 -5.67 3.64
N VAL A 49 -5.63 -5.87 2.74
CA VAL A 49 -5.45 -5.56 1.31
C VAL A 49 -5.93 -4.14 1.06
N LEU A 50 -5.04 -3.31 0.51
CA LEU A 50 -5.26 -1.93 0.13
C LEU A 50 -4.71 -1.73 -1.28
N VAL A 51 -5.42 -1.01 -2.15
CA VAL A 51 -5.08 -0.98 -3.58
C VAL A 51 -4.55 0.37 -4.01
N CYS A 52 -3.34 0.39 -4.55
CA CYS A 52 -2.71 1.52 -5.26
C CYS A 52 -2.82 2.84 -4.47
N TRP A 53 -3.71 3.77 -4.84
CA TRP A 53 -3.86 5.08 -4.20
C TRP A 53 -4.10 5.00 -2.69
N ASP A 54 -4.70 3.91 -2.17
CA ASP A 54 -4.86 3.67 -0.73
C ASP A 54 -3.52 3.69 0.03
N GLN A 55 -2.41 3.43 -0.66
CA GLN A 55 -1.06 3.38 -0.08
C GLN A 55 -0.57 4.71 0.49
N TRP A 56 -1.17 5.83 0.07
CA TRP A 56 -0.79 7.17 0.53
C TRP A 56 -1.46 7.59 1.84
N TYR A 57 -2.48 6.86 2.28
CA TYR A 57 -3.35 7.24 3.40
C TYR A 57 -3.04 6.44 4.66
N PRO A 58 -2.40 7.07 5.69
CA PRO A 58 -2.07 6.41 6.96
C PRO A 58 -3.31 5.87 7.68
N GLU A 59 -4.46 6.53 7.53
CA GLU A 59 -5.73 6.13 8.15
C GLU A 59 -6.16 4.75 7.67
N ALA A 60 -6.01 4.45 6.38
CA ALA A 60 -6.35 3.15 5.80
C ALA A 60 -5.52 2.02 6.43
N ALA A 61 -4.20 2.21 6.48
CA ALA A 61 -3.26 1.28 7.10
C ALA A 61 -3.57 1.08 8.60
N ARG A 62 -3.87 2.19 9.30
CA ARG A 62 -4.22 2.17 10.72
C ARG A 62 -5.51 1.40 10.98
N LEU A 63 -6.55 1.63 10.21
CA LEU A 63 -7.83 0.94 10.36
C LEU A 63 -7.69 -0.56 10.12
N MET A 64 -6.96 -0.97 9.08
CA MET A 64 -6.64 -2.39 8.85
C MET A 64 -5.91 -3.01 10.05
N ALA A 65 -4.89 -2.34 10.58
CA ALA A 65 -4.12 -2.83 11.73
C ALA A 65 -4.97 -2.94 13.00
N LEU A 66 -5.84 -1.95 13.27
CA LEU A 66 -6.74 -1.96 14.43
C LEU A 66 -7.81 -3.06 14.35
N ARG A 67 -8.16 -3.49 13.14
CA ARG A 67 -9.08 -4.62 12.89
C ARG A 67 -8.37 -5.97 12.82
N GLY A 68 -7.08 -6.02 13.14
CA GLY A 68 -6.34 -7.26 13.28
C GLY A 68 -5.63 -7.75 12.02
N ALA A 69 -5.39 -6.89 11.02
CA ALA A 69 -4.49 -7.24 9.94
C ALA A 69 -3.11 -7.60 10.49
N GLU A 70 -2.55 -8.69 10.02
CA GLU A 70 -1.22 -9.18 10.39
C GLU A 70 -0.16 -8.76 9.38
N ILE A 71 -0.57 -8.46 8.14
CA ILE A 71 0.27 -7.98 7.06
C ILE A 71 -0.56 -7.03 6.17
N LEU A 72 0.05 -5.97 5.66
CA LEU A 72 -0.56 -5.12 4.63
C LEU A 72 -0.02 -5.49 3.25
N ILE A 73 -0.91 -5.50 2.25
CA ILE A 73 -0.57 -5.83 0.87
C ILE A 73 -1.11 -4.73 -0.05
N TYR A 74 -0.21 -4.13 -0.84
CA TYR A 74 -0.50 -3.05 -1.77
C TYR A 74 -0.18 -3.46 -3.21
N PRO A 75 -1.13 -4.07 -3.95
CA PRO A 75 -0.99 -4.16 -5.41
C PRO A 75 -1.19 -2.77 -6.01
N THR A 76 -0.29 -2.38 -6.91
CA THR A 76 -0.26 -1.03 -7.48
C THR A 76 0.24 -0.99 -8.92
N ALA A 77 -0.07 0.09 -9.62
CA ALA A 77 0.50 0.46 -10.90
C ALA A 77 0.80 1.97 -10.85
N ILE A 78 2.02 2.33 -10.47
CA ILE A 78 2.47 3.71 -10.37
C ILE A 78 3.81 3.88 -11.09
N GLY A 79 3.98 4.99 -11.77
CA GLY A 79 5.15 5.29 -12.56
C GLY A 79 5.39 6.79 -12.68
N TRP A 80 6.37 7.15 -13.48
CA TRP A 80 6.74 8.52 -13.78
C TRP A 80 6.08 9.01 -15.06
N GLU A 81 5.79 10.29 -15.10
CA GLU A 81 5.56 10.98 -16.36
C GLU A 81 6.89 11.18 -17.10
N SER A 82 6.82 11.16 -18.43
CA SER A 82 8.01 11.33 -19.26
C SER A 82 8.67 12.71 -19.13
N SER A 83 7.90 13.71 -18.67
CA SER A 83 8.35 15.08 -18.46
C SER A 83 9.07 15.31 -17.13
N ASP A 84 8.99 14.37 -16.18
CA ASP A 84 9.61 14.50 -14.88
C ASP A 84 11.15 14.54 -14.99
N SER A 85 11.79 15.46 -14.26
CA SER A 85 13.23 15.46 -14.10
C SER A 85 13.70 14.25 -13.29
N GLU A 86 14.96 13.85 -13.44
CA GLU A 86 15.51 12.72 -12.66
C GLU A 86 15.44 12.96 -11.14
N ASP A 87 15.63 14.20 -10.69
CA ASP A 87 15.48 14.58 -9.29
C ASP A 87 14.05 14.43 -8.81
N GLU A 88 13.07 14.75 -9.65
CA GLU A 88 11.66 14.60 -9.31
C GLU A 88 11.25 13.12 -9.26
N LYS A 89 11.70 12.32 -10.22
CA LYS A 89 11.51 10.86 -10.22
C LYS A 89 12.04 10.22 -8.94
N GLN A 90 13.23 10.64 -8.51
CA GLN A 90 13.81 10.12 -7.27
C GLN A 90 12.99 10.53 -6.03
N ARG A 91 12.53 11.78 -5.96
CA ARG A 91 11.69 12.27 -4.87
C ARG A 91 10.37 11.49 -4.76
N GLN A 92 9.71 11.25 -5.90
CA GLN A 92 8.46 10.49 -5.96
C GLN A 92 8.64 9.06 -5.47
N LEU A 93 9.69 8.37 -5.93
CA LEU A 93 10.00 7.00 -5.53
C LEU A 93 10.35 6.92 -4.04
N ASP A 94 11.11 7.89 -3.52
CA ASP A 94 11.47 7.96 -2.10
C ASP A 94 10.23 8.24 -1.24
N ALA A 95 9.35 9.15 -1.65
CA ALA A 95 8.11 9.44 -0.95
C ALA A 95 7.21 8.19 -0.87
N TRP A 96 7.03 7.51 -2.00
CA TRP A 96 6.25 6.28 -2.10
C TRP A 96 6.79 5.15 -1.21
N THR A 97 8.10 4.96 -1.20
CA THR A 97 8.75 3.96 -0.37
C THR A 97 8.65 4.33 1.12
N THR A 98 8.87 5.60 1.44
CA THR A 98 8.90 6.12 2.81
C THR A 98 7.53 6.04 3.48
N VAL A 99 6.45 6.43 2.80
CA VAL A 99 5.10 6.40 3.38
C VAL A 99 4.69 4.98 3.75
N GLN A 100 4.98 3.99 2.91
CA GLN A 100 4.64 2.59 3.16
C GLN A 100 5.51 1.96 4.26
N ARG A 101 6.80 2.31 4.32
CA ARG A 101 7.65 1.97 5.46
C ARG A 101 7.13 2.60 6.76
N GLY A 102 6.63 3.84 6.68
CA GLY A 102 5.95 4.52 7.78
C GLY A 102 4.73 3.73 8.26
N HIS A 103 3.92 3.17 7.36
CA HIS A 103 2.80 2.30 7.73
C HIS A 103 3.26 1.05 8.48
N ALA A 104 4.34 0.39 8.01
CA ALA A 104 4.91 -0.76 8.70
C ALA A 104 5.33 -0.41 10.13
N ILE A 105 6.10 0.65 10.30
CA ILE A 105 6.62 1.11 11.59
C ILE A 105 5.48 1.52 12.53
N ALA A 106 4.60 2.41 12.08
CA ALA A 106 3.54 2.97 12.90
C ALA A 106 2.51 1.92 13.37
N ASN A 107 2.39 0.80 12.66
CA ASN A 107 1.46 -0.27 12.99
C ASN A 107 2.15 -1.54 13.51
N GLY A 108 3.48 -1.61 13.46
CA GLY A 108 4.28 -2.74 13.93
C GLY A 108 3.93 -4.04 13.17
N LEU A 109 3.78 -3.97 11.84
CA LEU A 109 3.45 -5.11 10.99
C LEU A 109 4.16 -5.04 9.64
N PRO A 110 4.39 -6.18 8.95
CA PRO A 110 5.03 -6.18 7.65
C PRO A 110 4.14 -5.59 6.56
N VAL A 111 4.79 -5.05 5.53
CA VAL A 111 4.14 -4.52 4.34
C VAL A 111 4.74 -5.17 3.09
N VAL A 112 3.86 -5.60 2.20
CA VAL A 112 4.20 -6.13 0.87
C VAL A 112 3.64 -5.17 -0.16
N THR A 113 4.51 -4.62 -0.99
CA THR A 113 4.14 -3.72 -2.07
C THR A 113 4.54 -4.33 -3.39
N VAL A 114 3.57 -4.47 -4.28
CA VAL A 114 3.77 -5.05 -5.61
C VAL A 114 3.40 -4.01 -6.65
N ASN A 115 4.39 -3.53 -7.39
CA ASN A 115 4.21 -2.55 -8.44
C ASN A 115 4.47 -3.14 -9.82
N ARG A 116 3.83 -2.56 -10.82
CA ARG A 116 4.02 -2.84 -12.23
C ARG A 116 5.41 -2.39 -12.70
N VAL A 117 5.93 -3.03 -13.74
CA VAL A 117 7.13 -2.64 -14.50
C VAL A 117 6.79 -2.40 -15.97
N GLY A 118 7.71 -1.76 -16.68
CA GLY A 118 7.62 -1.52 -18.12
C GLY A 118 6.97 -0.18 -18.46
N HIS A 119 6.68 -0.01 -19.74
CA HIS A 119 6.10 1.21 -20.30
C HIS A 119 4.72 0.92 -20.91
N GLU A 120 3.79 1.83 -20.73
CA GLU A 120 2.49 1.83 -21.38
C GLU A 120 2.30 3.14 -22.15
N SER A 121 2.17 3.03 -23.47
CA SER A 121 1.96 4.18 -24.33
C SER A 121 0.56 4.74 -24.17
N ASP A 122 0.43 6.06 -24.26
CA ASP A 122 -0.87 6.71 -24.31
C ASP A 122 -1.50 6.50 -25.69
N PRO A 123 -2.63 5.76 -25.81
CA PRO A 123 -3.27 5.52 -27.09
C PRO A 123 -3.86 6.78 -27.72
N SER A 124 -4.08 7.84 -26.96
CA SER A 124 -4.56 9.14 -27.48
C SER A 124 -3.45 9.94 -28.16
N GLY A 125 -2.19 9.64 -27.87
CA GLY A 125 -1.02 10.39 -28.35
C GLY A 125 -0.84 11.77 -27.72
N LEU A 126 -1.61 12.11 -26.68
CA LEU A 126 -1.51 13.39 -25.97
C LEU A 126 -0.29 13.44 -25.04
N THR A 127 0.15 12.28 -24.58
CA THR A 127 1.33 12.12 -23.74
C THR A 127 2.22 11.00 -24.27
N ASN A 128 3.43 10.86 -23.71
CA ASN A 128 4.30 9.73 -24.03
C ASN A 128 3.94 8.44 -23.25
N GLY A 129 2.83 8.47 -22.47
CA GLY A 129 2.45 7.37 -21.61
C GLY A 129 3.20 7.35 -20.28
N ILE A 130 3.16 6.22 -19.60
CA ILE A 130 3.71 6.03 -18.25
C ILE A 130 4.80 4.98 -18.27
N THR A 131 5.93 5.28 -17.64
CA THR A 131 6.95 4.29 -17.30
C THR A 131 6.80 3.90 -15.83
N PHE A 132 6.32 2.68 -15.59
CA PHE A 132 6.15 2.17 -14.23
C PHE A 132 7.51 1.93 -13.60
N TRP A 133 7.67 2.36 -12.34
CA TRP A 133 8.98 2.33 -11.69
C TRP A 133 9.30 1.00 -10.98
N GLY A 134 8.48 -0.04 -11.14
CA GLY A 134 8.75 -1.33 -10.53
C GLY A 134 9.02 -1.21 -9.04
N SER A 135 10.23 -1.54 -8.64
CA SER A 135 10.73 -1.33 -7.27
C SER A 135 9.84 -1.95 -6.18
N SER A 136 9.11 -3.02 -6.50
CA SER A 136 8.33 -3.78 -5.53
C SER A 136 9.17 -4.16 -4.31
N PHE A 137 8.57 -4.20 -3.12
CA PHE A 137 9.35 -4.51 -1.92
C PHE A 137 8.53 -5.21 -0.84
N VAL A 138 9.26 -5.83 0.08
CA VAL A 138 8.74 -6.33 1.34
C VAL A 138 9.53 -5.72 2.46
N VAL A 139 8.82 -5.17 3.46
CA VAL A 139 9.44 -4.62 4.67
C VAL A 139 8.87 -5.30 5.91
N GLY A 140 9.70 -5.41 6.93
CA GLY A 140 9.31 -5.90 8.25
C GLY A 140 8.68 -4.81 9.12
N PRO A 141 8.29 -5.15 10.36
CA PRO A 141 7.49 -4.30 11.24
C PRO A 141 8.21 -3.04 11.76
N GLN A 142 9.51 -2.91 11.54
CA GLN A 142 10.28 -1.71 11.83
C GLN A 142 10.72 -0.97 10.56
N GLY A 143 10.10 -1.28 9.41
CA GLY A 143 10.37 -0.67 8.12
C GLY A 143 11.68 -1.14 7.48
N GLU A 144 12.32 -2.17 8.03
CA GLU A 144 13.51 -2.80 7.47
C GLU A 144 13.17 -3.55 6.18
N PHE A 145 13.99 -3.37 5.16
CA PHE A 145 13.80 -4.11 3.91
C PHE A 145 14.14 -5.59 4.07
N LEU A 146 13.17 -6.45 3.83
CA LEU A 146 13.36 -7.89 3.68
C LEU A 146 13.67 -8.24 2.22
N TYR A 147 13.15 -7.45 1.28
CA TYR A 147 13.42 -7.57 -0.15
C TYR A 147 13.13 -6.25 -0.88
N LYS A 148 13.90 -5.97 -1.94
CA LYS A 148 13.62 -4.94 -2.95
C LYS A 148 13.79 -5.56 -4.33
N ALA A 149 12.79 -5.41 -5.18
CA ALA A 149 12.85 -5.83 -6.57
C ALA A 149 13.54 -4.76 -7.44
N PRO A 150 14.10 -5.12 -8.60
CA PRO A 150 14.56 -4.15 -9.59
C PRO A 150 13.41 -3.30 -10.13
N ALA A 151 13.77 -2.14 -10.70
CA ALA A 151 12.81 -1.20 -11.27
C ALA A 151 12.39 -1.57 -12.72
N ASP A 152 13.22 -2.34 -13.41
CA ASP A 152 13.24 -2.47 -14.87
C ASP A 152 12.81 -3.82 -15.43
N ARG A 153 12.51 -4.81 -14.57
CA ARG A 153 12.16 -6.15 -15.02
C ARG A 153 11.20 -6.88 -14.08
N GLU A 154 10.47 -7.80 -14.65
CA GLU A 154 9.61 -8.72 -13.91
C GLU A 154 10.41 -9.67 -13.03
N VAL A 155 9.90 -9.91 -11.82
CA VAL A 155 10.50 -10.83 -10.84
C VAL A 155 9.41 -11.60 -10.11
N CYS A 156 9.63 -12.89 -9.96
CA CYS A 156 8.89 -13.71 -9.02
C CYS A 156 9.84 -14.12 -7.88
N LYS A 157 9.52 -13.74 -6.65
CA LYS A 157 10.37 -13.95 -5.48
C LYS A 157 9.58 -14.45 -4.28
N VAL A 158 10.05 -15.51 -3.65
CA VAL A 158 9.56 -15.94 -2.33
C VAL A 158 10.37 -15.23 -1.26
N VAL A 159 9.68 -14.53 -0.34
CA VAL A 159 10.29 -13.79 0.76
C VAL A 159 9.75 -14.36 2.07
N ALA A 160 10.64 -14.78 2.95
CA ALA A 160 10.27 -15.20 4.30
C ALA A 160 9.94 -13.98 5.17
N VAL A 161 8.79 -14.02 5.84
CA VAL A 161 8.34 -12.97 6.77
C VAL A 161 8.11 -13.61 8.13
N ASP A 162 8.85 -13.15 9.15
CA ASP A 162 8.67 -13.62 10.53
C ASP A 162 7.50 -12.87 11.19
N MET A 163 6.34 -13.50 11.23
CA MET A 163 5.13 -12.93 11.83
C MET A 163 5.24 -12.76 13.36
N LYS A 164 6.07 -13.58 14.04
CA LYS A 164 6.31 -13.44 15.50
C LYS A 164 7.07 -12.17 15.84
N ARG A 165 7.89 -11.68 14.90
CA ARG A 165 8.60 -10.41 15.07
C ARG A 165 7.63 -9.23 15.21
N SER A 166 6.52 -9.21 14.51
CA SER A 166 5.49 -8.17 14.64
C SER A 166 4.92 -8.12 16.06
N GLU A 167 4.61 -9.27 16.64
CA GLU A 167 4.14 -9.34 18.03
C GLU A 167 5.19 -8.81 19.00
N HIS A 168 6.45 -9.21 18.82
CA HIS A 168 7.57 -8.77 19.65
C HIS A 168 7.76 -7.24 19.57
N VAL A 169 7.79 -6.67 18.37
CA VAL A 169 7.92 -5.21 18.16
C VAL A 169 6.76 -4.46 18.80
N ARG A 170 5.52 -4.92 18.62
CA ARG A 170 4.33 -4.29 19.23
C ARG A 170 4.34 -4.32 20.77
N ARG A 171 4.96 -5.31 21.37
CA ARG A 171 5.13 -5.37 22.83
C ARG A 171 6.17 -4.39 23.33
N TRP A 172 7.27 -4.22 22.60
CA TRP A 172 8.36 -3.31 22.98
C TRP A 172 8.03 -1.85 22.66
N TRP A 173 7.43 -1.61 21.49
CA TRP A 173 6.98 -0.31 21.05
C TRP A 173 5.46 -0.31 20.90
N PRO A 174 4.73 -0.13 22.00
CA PRO A 174 3.28 -0.31 22.00
C PRO A 174 2.53 0.91 21.43
N PHE A 175 2.87 1.35 20.23
CA PHE A 175 2.32 2.54 19.58
C PHE A 175 0.79 2.50 19.48
N LEU A 176 0.20 1.32 19.24
CA LEU A 176 -1.26 1.18 19.15
C LEU A 176 -1.94 1.41 20.49
N ARG A 177 -1.33 0.97 21.62
CA ARG A 177 -1.83 1.16 22.98
C ARG A 177 -1.77 2.60 23.43
N ASP A 178 -0.65 3.28 23.10
CA ASP A 178 -0.32 4.60 23.63
C ASP A 178 -0.94 5.75 22.81
N ARG A 179 -1.85 5.43 21.87
CA ARG A 179 -2.58 6.42 21.09
C ARG A 179 -3.50 7.25 21.98
N ARG A 180 -3.46 8.56 21.81
CA ARG A 180 -4.36 9.52 22.49
C ARG A 180 -5.67 9.65 21.71
N ILE A 181 -6.46 8.56 21.70
CA ILE A 181 -7.71 8.48 20.92
C ILE A 181 -8.74 9.54 21.31
N ASP A 182 -8.65 10.05 22.53
CA ASP A 182 -9.43 11.16 23.08
C ASP A 182 -9.24 12.49 22.33
N PHE A 183 -8.14 12.63 21.57
CA PHE A 183 -7.81 13.83 20.79
C PHE A 183 -7.84 13.63 19.27
N TYR A 184 -8.28 12.48 18.77
CA TYR A 184 -8.24 12.16 17.33
C TYR A 184 -9.56 12.39 16.60
N SER A 185 -10.56 13.02 17.24
CA SER A 185 -11.87 13.28 16.61
C SER A 185 -11.76 14.12 15.32
N GLY A 186 -10.76 15.01 15.24
CA GLY A 186 -10.50 15.81 14.05
C GLY A 186 -10.13 15.04 12.79
N LEU A 187 -9.68 13.76 12.93
CA LEU A 187 -9.35 12.92 11.76
C LEU A 187 -10.56 12.60 10.88
N THR A 188 -11.79 12.80 11.36
CA THR A 188 -13.01 12.61 10.57
C THR A 188 -13.47 13.88 9.85
N SER A 189 -12.79 15.00 10.08
CA SER A 189 -13.00 16.25 9.39
C SER A 189 -12.01 16.43 8.26
N ARG A 190 -12.44 17.03 7.15
CA ARG A 190 -11.54 17.27 6.00
C ARG A 190 -10.53 18.36 6.31
N PHE A 191 -10.95 19.40 7.04
CA PHE A 191 -10.14 20.51 7.52
C PHE A 191 -10.55 20.83 8.96
N LEU A 192 -9.65 21.42 9.73
CA LEU A 192 -9.89 21.96 11.06
C LEU A 192 -9.63 23.45 10.97
N ASP A 193 -10.68 24.26 11.14
CA ASP A 193 -10.61 25.72 11.16
C ASP A 193 -10.19 26.21 12.56
#